data_39adea4589912cc430a211ef1300109f
#
_entry.id   39adea4589912cc430a211ef1300109f
#
_cell.length_a   1.000
_cell.length_b   1.000
_cell.length_c   1.000
_cell.angle_alpha   90.00
_cell.angle_beta   90.00
_cell.angle_gamma   90.00
#
_symmetry.space_group_name_H-M   'P 1'
#
loop_
_entity.id
_entity.type
_entity.pdbx_description
1 polymer ?
#
loop_
_entity_poly.entity_id
_entity_poly.type
_entity_poly.pdbx_seq_one_letter_code
_entity_poly.pdbx_strand_id
1 'polypeptide(L)'
;TLDVSIAGSSGGGGGVSETSTSVSTTSATSCGSFAKASKRSASILAQITQGSAYQVGRYLVIHDGTTVTTVEESAVATGSMLGTFEGVINGNDVEFRVTMSSSSSATVITKIDSISS
;
A
#
# COMPACT_ATOMS: atom_id res chain seq x y z
N THR A 1 14.50 -12.50 -7.18
CA THR A 1 14.88 -12.40 -7.05
C THR A 1 15.09 -12.85 -7.24
N LEU A 2 14.73 -13.32 -7.53
CA LEU A 2 15.11 -13.48 -7.44
C LEU A 2 15.22 -13.59 -7.75
N ASP A 3 14.87 -13.83 -8.15
CA ASP A 3 15.13 -13.64 -8.26
C ASP A 3 15.11 -13.87 -8.69
N VAL A 4 14.50 -13.83 -8.84
CA VAL A 4 14.79 -13.69 -8.87
C VAL A 4 14.88 -13.58 -9.32
N SER A 5 14.45 -13.76 -9.77
CA SER A 5 14.75 -13.32 -9.90
C SER A 5 14.72 -13.34 -10.34
N ILE A 6 14.39 -13.50 -10.54
CA ILE A 6 14.70 -13.20 -10.66
C ILE A 6 14.77 -12.85 -10.96
N ALA A 7 14.08 -12.78 -11.15
CA ALA A 7 14.27 -12.17 -11.08
C ALA A 7 14.27 -11.73 -11.32
N GLY A 8 14.21 -12.28 -11.87
CA GLY A 8 14.45 -11.54 -11.82
C GLY A 8 14.30 -11.16 -11.93
N SER A 9 13.52 -10.87 -12.01
CA SER A 9 13.76 -10.36 -11.80
C SER A 9 13.73 -10.16 -11.77
N SER A 10 13.22 -10.32 -11.91
CA SER A 10 13.46 -10.02 -11.59
C SER A 10 13.36 -10.19 -11.52
N GLY A 11 12.89 -10.56 -11.56
CA GLY A 11 13.03 -10.61 -11.24
C GLY A 11 12.69 -10.89 -11.19
N GLY A 12 12.43 -11.19 -11.45
CA GLY A 12 12.19 -11.37 -11.15
C GLY A 12 11.83 -11.48 -10.91
N GLY A 13 11.64 -11.76 -10.99
CA GLY A 13 11.27 -11.60 -10.56
C GLY A 13 11.04 -11.21 -9.99
N GLY A 14 11.34 -11.51 -10.25
CA GLY A 14 10.98 -10.43 -9.85
C GLY A 14 10.05 -10.05 -8.77
N GLY A 15 10.46 -9.46 -7.88
CA GLY A 15 9.59 -9.04 -6.79
C GLY A 15 8.82 -7.78 -7.12
N VAL A 16 7.93 -7.43 -6.23
CA VAL A 16 7.11 -6.23 -6.33
C VAL A 16 7.95 -5.04 -5.88
N SER A 17 7.92 -3.96 -6.65
CA SER A 17 8.66 -2.74 -6.33
C SER A 17 8.07 -2.02 -5.13
N GLU A 18 8.93 -1.37 -4.37
CA GLU A 18 8.52 -0.52 -3.26
C GLU A 18 8.17 0.88 -3.77
N THR A 19 7.10 1.45 -3.21
CA THR A 19 6.74 2.85 -3.41
C THR A 19 6.91 3.56 -2.08
N SER A 20 7.67 4.66 -2.06
CA SER A 20 7.93 5.44 -0.85
C SER A 20 7.22 6.78 -0.94
N THR A 21 6.48 7.13 0.08
CA THR A 21 5.72 8.38 0.15
C THR A 21 6.00 9.09 1.47
N SER A 22 6.33 10.37 1.39
CA SER A 22 6.49 11.22 2.59
C SER A 22 5.14 11.81 2.97
N VAL A 23 4.76 11.67 4.23
CA VAL A 23 3.46 12.13 4.73
C VAL A 23 3.67 12.95 5.99
N SER A 24 3.11 14.17 6.01
CA SER A 24 3.19 15.07 7.18
C SER A 24 1.85 15.73 7.43
N THR A 25 0.77 15.01 7.21
CA THR A 25 -0.60 15.49 7.37
C THR A 25 -1.48 14.36 7.92
N THR A 26 -2.59 14.72 8.54
CA THR A 26 -3.61 13.76 8.98
C THR A 26 -4.72 13.58 7.94
N SER A 27 -4.60 14.23 6.79
CA SER A 27 -5.52 14.02 5.67
C SER A 27 -5.15 12.76 4.90
N ALA A 28 -6.13 12.08 4.32
CA ALA A 28 -5.89 10.88 3.51
C ALA A 28 -4.93 11.21 2.37
N THR A 29 -3.88 10.41 2.24
CA THR A 29 -2.80 10.64 1.28
C THR A 29 -2.55 9.37 0.48
N SER A 30 -2.47 9.49 -0.85
CA SER A 30 -2.15 8.35 -1.71
C SER A 30 -0.73 7.86 -1.45
N CYS A 31 -0.57 6.57 -1.25
CA CYS A 31 0.74 5.94 -1.06
C CYS A 31 0.96 4.77 -2.02
N GLY A 32 0.20 4.73 -3.09
CA GLY A 32 0.34 3.75 -4.17
C GLY A 32 -0.97 3.61 -4.92
N SER A 33 -0.90 3.02 -6.11
CA SER A 33 -2.09 2.84 -6.93
C SER A 33 -1.87 1.73 -7.95
N PHE A 34 -2.98 1.24 -8.52
CA PHE A 34 -2.92 0.35 -9.68
C PHE A 34 -4.04 0.71 -10.65
N ALA A 35 -3.84 0.36 -11.92
CA ALA A 35 -4.79 0.71 -12.98
C ALA A 35 -6.09 -0.09 -12.83
N LYS A 36 -7.21 0.61 -12.71
CA LYS A 36 -8.53 0.00 -12.55
C LYS A 36 -8.92 -0.87 -13.74
N ALA A 37 -8.55 -0.43 -14.94
CA ALA A 37 -8.96 -1.13 -16.18
C ALA A 37 -8.25 -2.47 -16.38
N SER A 38 -7.01 -2.60 -15.89
CA SER A 38 -6.19 -3.79 -16.16
C SER A 38 -5.99 -4.69 -14.94
N LYS A 39 -6.27 -4.21 -13.74
CA LYS A 39 -6.08 -4.96 -12.50
C LYS A 39 -7.37 -4.99 -11.70
N ARG A 40 -7.70 -6.16 -11.14
CA ARG A 40 -8.93 -6.37 -10.39
C ARG A 40 -8.72 -6.25 -8.89
N SER A 41 -7.58 -6.74 -8.40
CA SER A 41 -7.33 -6.83 -6.97
C SER A 41 -5.85 -6.76 -6.68
N ALA A 42 -5.52 -6.57 -5.41
CA ALA A 42 -4.13 -6.53 -4.98
C ALA A 42 -3.98 -6.99 -3.54
N SER A 43 -2.82 -7.57 -3.25
CA SER A 43 -2.32 -7.80 -1.91
C SER A 43 -1.28 -6.71 -1.65
N ILE A 44 -1.42 -5.99 -0.54
CA ILE A 44 -0.57 -4.83 -0.25
C ILE A 44 0.09 -5.01 1.10
N LEU A 45 1.42 -4.86 1.13
CA LEU A 45 2.19 -4.76 2.35
C LEU A 45 2.54 -3.28 2.54
N ALA A 46 2.16 -2.69 3.67
CA ALA A 46 2.34 -1.27 3.91
C ALA A 46 3.05 -1.03 5.24
N GLN A 47 4.12 -0.23 5.22
CA GLN A 47 4.94 0.06 6.38
C GLN A 47 4.99 1.56 6.61
N ILE A 48 4.81 1.97 7.86
CA ILE A 48 4.93 3.37 8.28
C ILE A 48 6.12 3.50 9.22
N THR A 49 6.98 4.48 8.94
CA THR A 49 8.04 4.91 9.86
C THR A 49 7.77 6.35 10.24
N GLN A 50 7.64 6.62 11.53
CA GLN A 50 7.39 7.98 12.04
C GLN A 50 8.28 8.18 13.27
N GLY A 51 9.40 8.90 13.08
CA GLY A 51 10.42 9.03 14.11
C GLY A 51 11.00 7.66 14.44
N SER A 52 10.89 7.25 15.69
CA SER A 52 11.34 5.93 16.15
C SER A 52 10.18 4.96 16.32
N ALA A 53 9.01 5.29 15.78
CA ALA A 53 7.82 4.43 15.83
C ALA A 53 7.61 3.77 14.46
N TYR A 54 7.15 2.52 14.47
CA TYR A 54 7.01 1.71 13.26
C TYR A 54 5.71 0.93 13.27
N GLN A 55 5.14 0.75 12.08
CA GLN A 55 3.93 -0.03 11.88
C GLN A 55 4.03 -0.76 10.54
N VAL A 56 3.55 -1.99 10.47
CA VAL A 56 3.40 -2.70 9.20
C VAL A 56 2.06 -3.42 9.20
N GLY A 57 1.41 -3.46 8.03
CA GLY A 57 0.15 -4.17 7.86
C GLY A 57 0.05 -4.82 6.49
N ARG A 58 -0.82 -5.81 6.40
CA ARG A 58 -1.13 -6.52 5.16
C ARG A 58 -2.60 -6.33 4.84
N TYR A 59 -2.90 -5.97 3.58
CA TYR A 59 -4.23 -5.59 3.14
C TYR A 59 -4.60 -6.31 1.86
N LEU A 60 -5.88 -6.66 1.73
CA LEU A 60 -6.44 -7.11 0.46
C LEU A 60 -7.41 -6.05 -0.05
N VAL A 61 -7.32 -5.76 -1.34
CA VAL A 61 -8.14 -4.75 -2.01
C VAL A 61 -8.72 -5.33 -3.28
N ILE A 62 -10.01 -5.14 -3.49
CA ILE A 62 -10.70 -5.54 -4.72
C ILE A 62 -11.70 -4.46 -5.13
N HIS A 63 -11.93 -4.30 -6.44
CA HIS A 63 -12.92 -3.37 -6.94
C HIS A 63 -13.83 -4.02 -7.98
N ASP A 64 -15.00 -3.44 -8.18
CA ASP A 64 -15.95 -3.85 -9.22
C ASP A 64 -16.09 -2.83 -10.34
N GLY A 65 -15.17 -1.86 -10.42
CA GLY A 65 -15.19 -0.78 -11.39
C GLY A 65 -15.75 0.53 -10.83
N THR A 66 -16.55 0.46 -9.78
CA THR A 66 -17.17 1.63 -9.15
C THR A 66 -16.92 1.70 -7.65
N THR A 67 -16.75 0.56 -6.98
CA THR A 67 -16.58 0.48 -5.54
C THR A 67 -15.33 -0.33 -5.21
N VAL A 68 -14.62 0.08 -4.17
CA VAL A 68 -13.44 -0.63 -3.66
C VAL A 68 -13.76 -1.19 -2.28
N THR A 69 -13.40 -2.45 -2.07
CA THR A 69 -13.49 -3.09 -0.77
C THR A 69 -12.08 -3.39 -0.28
N THR A 70 -11.79 -2.98 0.95
CA THR A 70 -10.48 -3.15 1.57
C THR A 70 -10.62 -3.93 2.88
N VAL A 71 -9.77 -4.93 3.06
CA VAL A 71 -9.69 -5.69 4.31
C VAL A 71 -8.28 -5.60 4.85
N GLU A 72 -8.15 -5.25 6.14
CA GLU A 72 -6.89 -5.34 6.86
C GLU A 72 -6.78 -6.76 7.40
N GLU A 73 -5.86 -7.54 6.82
CA GLU A 73 -5.66 -8.93 7.27
C GLU A 73 -4.95 -8.98 8.61
N SER A 74 -3.95 -8.11 8.78
CA SER A 74 -3.18 -8.03 10.03
C SER A 74 -2.39 -6.73 10.04
N ALA A 75 -2.12 -6.22 11.23
CA ALA A 75 -1.26 -5.05 11.40
C ALA A 75 -0.61 -5.11 12.76
N VAL A 76 0.63 -4.65 12.84
CA VAL A 76 1.40 -4.61 14.07
C VAL A 76 2.20 -3.31 14.14
N ALA A 77 2.30 -2.74 15.33
CA ALA A 77 3.07 -1.53 15.57
C ALA A 77 3.94 -1.70 16.80
N THR A 78 5.04 -0.94 16.86
CA THR A 78 5.97 -1.00 18.00
C THR A 78 5.40 -0.31 19.24
N GLY A 79 4.34 0.48 19.06
CA GLY A 79 3.61 1.15 20.13
C GLY A 79 2.17 1.30 19.69
N SER A 80 1.60 2.49 19.79
CA SER A 80 0.26 2.78 19.27
C SER A 80 0.26 2.70 17.76
N MET A 81 -0.89 2.37 17.17
CA MET A 81 -1.04 2.38 15.72
C MET A 81 -0.85 3.79 15.18
N LEU A 82 -0.12 3.91 14.08
CA LEU A 82 0.28 5.20 13.51
C LEU A 82 -0.69 5.73 12.47
N GLY A 83 -1.43 4.85 11.81
CA GLY A 83 -2.37 5.25 10.77
C GLY A 83 -3.21 4.10 10.29
N THR A 84 -4.20 4.43 9.44
CA THR A 84 -5.11 3.47 8.83
C THR A 84 -5.00 3.57 7.32
N PHE A 85 -5.40 2.51 6.63
CA PHE A 85 -5.31 2.43 5.17
C PHE A 85 -6.65 2.04 4.57
N GLU A 86 -6.92 2.56 3.37
CA GLU A 86 -8.07 2.11 2.58
C GLU A 86 -7.82 2.34 1.09
N GLY A 87 -8.49 1.56 0.25
CA GLY A 87 -8.48 1.76 -1.20
C GLY A 87 -9.67 2.59 -1.63
N VAL A 88 -9.46 3.46 -2.60
CA VAL A 88 -10.53 4.26 -3.21
C VAL A 88 -10.30 4.35 -4.71
N ILE A 89 -11.38 4.59 -5.47
CA ILE A 89 -11.27 4.85 -6.90
C ILE A 89 -11.03 6.33 -7.09
N ASN A 90 -10.00 6.67 -7.86
CA ASN A 90 -9.70 8.02 -8.29
C ASN A 90 -9.47 7.99 -9.81
N GLY A 91 -10.50 8.36 -10.57
CA GLY A 91 -10.43 8.34 -12.02
C GLY A 91 -10.19 6.92 -12.55
N ASN A 92 -9.06 6.71 -13.21
CA ASN A 92 -8.71 5.43 -13.83
C ASN A 92 -7.90 4.52 -12.90
N ASP A 93 -7.69 4.94 -11.65
CA ASP A 93 -6.85 4.20 -10.71
C ASP A 93 -7.61 3.80 -9.46
N VAL A 94 -7.16 2.69 -8.87
CA VAL A 94 -7.46 2.37 -7.48
C VAL A 94 -6.27 2.88 -6.67
N GLU A 95 -6.52 3.86 -5.80
CA GLU A 95 -5.49 4.44 -4.93
C GLU A 95 -5.57 3.79 -3.55
N PHE A 96 -4.41 3.45 -3.03
CA PHE A 96 -4.28 3.01 -1.65
C PHE A 96 -3.85 4.20 -0.82
N ARG A 97 -4.67 4.61 0.14
CA ARG A 97 -4.48 5.84 0.92
C ARG A 97 -4.21 5.54 2.38
N VAL A 98 -3.30 6.32 2.96
CA VAL A 98 -3.02 6.31 4.39
C VAL A 98 -3.63 7.53 5.05
N THR A 99 -4.22 7.35 6.24
CA THR A 99 -4.67 8.45 7.10
C THR A 99 -3.89 8.33 8.40
N MET A 100 -2.96 9.28 8.62
CA MET A 100 -2.11 9.28 9.79
C MET A 100 -2.86 9.82 11.00
N SER A 101 -2.54 9.31 12.19
CA SER A 101 -3.10 9.84 13.45
C SER A 101 -2.36 11.07 13.93
N SER A 102 -1.16 11.33 13.40
CA SER A 102 -0.33 12.49 13.75
C SER A 102 0.24 13.10 12.48
N SER A 103 0.39 14.42 12.45
CA SER A 103 0.97 15.15 11.32
C SER A 103 2.49 15.21 11.34
N SER A 104 3.15 14.58 12.31
CA SER A 104 4.61 14.50 12.33
C SER A 104 5.11 13.78 11.09
N SER A 105 6.27 14.17 10.57
CA SER A 105 6.84 13.58 9.37
C SER A 105 6.91 12.07 9.44
N ALA A 106 6.40 11.41 8.41
CA ALA A 106 6.40 9.96 8.30
C ALA A 106 6.80 9.55 6.89
N THR A 107 7.32 8.33 6.77
CA THR A 107 7.57 7.70 5.48
C THR A 107 6.70 6.44 5.41
N VAL A 108 5.92 6.33 4.33
CA VAL A 108 5.08 5.17 4.09
C VAL A 108 5.63 4.43 2.88
N ILE A 109 5.95 3.16 3.06
CA ILE A 109 6.47 2.31 1.98
C ILE A 109 5.47 1.21 1.73
N THR A 110 5.04 1.06 0.47
CA THR A 110 4.08 0.04 0.08
C THR A 110 4.63 -0.86 -1.01
N LYS A 111 4.21 -2.13 -0.97
CA LYS A 111 4.43 -3.10 -2.04
C LYS A 111 3.06 -3.58 -2.47
N ILE A 112 2.69 -3.29 -3.72
CA ILE A 112 1.37 -3.63 -4.26
C ILE A 112 1.55 -4.77 -5.26
N ASP A 113 1.00 -5.93 -4.93
CA ASP A 113 1.04 -7.12 -5.77
C ASP A 113 -0.35 -7.33 -6.35
N SER A 114 -0.55 -6.90 -7.60
CA SER A 114 -1.86 -6.83 -8.22
C SER A 114 -2.14 -8.03 -9.14
N ILE A 115 -3.43 -8.33 -9.29
CA ILE A 115 -3.91 -9.43 -10.14
C ILE A 115 -4.73 -8.83 -11.27
N SER A 116 -4.47 -9.32 -12.49
CA SER A 116 -5.17 -8.85 -13.70
C SER A 116 -6.67 -9.13 -13.65
N SER A 117 -7.43 -8.22 -14.24
CA SER A 117 -8.87 -8.40 -14.36
C SER A 117 -9.24 -9.44 -15.41
#